data_f9eda3017133f4c96b2a160db6d1fc16
#
_entry.id   f9eda3017133f4c96b2a160db6d1fc16
#
_cell.length_a   1.000
_cell.length_b   1.000
_cell.length_c   1.000
_cell.angle_alpha   90.00
_cell.angle_beta   90.00
_cell.angle_gamma   90.00
#
_symmetry.space_group_name_H-M   'P 1'
#
loop_
_entity.id
_entity.type
_entity.pdbx_description
1 polymer ?
#
loop_
_entity_poly.entity_id
_entity_poly.type
_entity_poly.pdbx_seq_one_letter_code
_entity_poly.pdbx_strand_id
1 'polypeptide(L)'
;LPDWFVFQKLLAASISHSIVESGLDQIGGYVTEASSVVGLRTPADLLAAYGVDSAPEFADVVRFEQPRIATFSKPSNSDRPWRDFPHGFLLGGSLAPVWRMSRTRFSYGAEYWRIRSDGEQKRLSRYEGAARGWVGAKRWRPPSPIVGTLARWQGREYFADVIAENVLLTAIADEGPAGFEGVRPRVWSATVPLSECEVFERVFTAQVDGVPVRILRHAGENAEVLLLSDEPADAERVDAGRVEAGVFEAVVAAGRLADVHGVENQWVPSADK
;
A
#
# COMPACT_ATOMS: atom_id res chain seq x y z
N LEU A 1 18.12 -15.24 -1.56
CA LEU A 1 16.76 -14.73 -1.42
C LEU A 1 15.88 -15.53 -2.37
N PRO A 2 14.71 -15.99 -1.94
CA PRO A 2 13.76 -16.57 -2.88
C PRO A 2 13.44 -15.51 -3.95
N ASP A 3 13.02 -15.94 -5.15
CA ASP A 3 12.78 -15.12 -6.34
C ASP A 3 11.61 -14.11 -6.20
N TRP A 4 11.25 -13.75 -4.99
CA TRP A 4 10.23 -12.75 -4.68
C TRP A 4 10.90 -11.47 -4.21
N PHE A 5 10.62 -10.40 -4.90
CA PHE A 5 11.01 -9.09 -4.42
C PHE A 5 10.26 -8.79 -3.12
N VAL A 6 11.00 -8.72 -2.03
CA VAL A 6 10.49 -8.21 -0.75
C VAL A 6 10.84 -6.73 -0.69
N PHE A 7 9.81 -5.91 -0.51
CA PHE A 7 9.97 -4.48 -0.30
C PHE A 7 9.92 -4.13 1.18
N GLN A 8 10.60 -3.05 1.54
CA GLN A 8 10.50 -2.40 2.84
C GLN A 8 10.05 -0.96 2.66
N LYS A 9 9.13 -0.54 3.51
CA LYS A 9 8.71 0.86 3.61
C LYS A 9 8.94 1.36 5.02
N LEU A 10 9.62 2.51 5.13
CA LEU A 10 9.66 3.29 6.37
C LEU A 10 8.31 3.95 6.59
N LEU A 11 7.75 3.82 7.78
CA LEU A 11 6.42 4.33 8.12
C LEU A 11 6.52 5.69 8.83
N ALA A 12 5.68 6.62 8.42
CA ALA A 12 5.38 7.78 9.24
C ALA A 12 4.60 7.35 10.50
N ALA A 13 4.79 8.06 11.60
CA ALA A 13 4.14 7.73 12.87
C ALA A 13 2.60 7.66 12.77
N SER A 14 1.98 8.51 11.94
CA SER A 14 0.55 8.50 11.67
C SER A 14 0.09 7.21 10.99
N ILE A 15 0.89 6.67 10.06
CA ILE A 15 0.60 5.42 9.35
C ILE A 15 0.75 4.24 10.32
N SER A 16 1.82 4.17 11.11
CA SER A 16 2.02 3.17 12.16
C SER A 16 0.83 3.15 13.13
N HIS A 17 0.42 4.31 13.59
CA HIS A 17 -0.76 4.47 14.45
C HIS A 17 -2.03 3.95 13.78
N SER A 18 -2.24 4.28 12.51
CA SER A 18 -3.43 3.85 11.76
C SER A 18 -3.48 2.34 11.52
N ILE A 19 -2.34 1.67 11.33
CA ILE A 19 -2.28 0.20 11.26
C ILE A 19 -2.83 -0.41 12.56
N VAL A 20 -2.38 0.08 13.71
CA VAL A 20 -2.75 -0.48 15.02
C VAL A 20 -4.19 -0.12 15.41
N GLU A 21 -4.58 1.14 15.24
CA GLU A 21 -5.87 1.65 15.76
C GLU A 21 -7.04 1.36 14.84
N SER A 22 -6.85 1.54 13.53
CA SER A 22 -7.93 1.46 12.54
C SER A 22 -7.81 0.30 11.56
N GLY A 23 -6.73 -0.49 11.64
CA GLY A 23 -6.48 -1.60 10.73
C GLY A 23 -6.22 -1.13 9.30
N LEU A 24 -5.49 -0.01 9.12
CA LEU A 24 -5.15 0.51 7.79
C LEU A 24 -4.57 -0.60 6.92
N ASP A 25 -5.25 -0.93 5.83
CA ASP A 25 -4.95 -2.05 4.95
C ASP A 25 -4.29 -1.63 3.63
N GLN A 26 -4.04 -0.34 3.44
CA GLN A 26 -3.51 0.22 2.20
C GLN A 26 -2.07 0.68 2.36
N ILE A 27 -1.29 0.52 1.28
CA ILE A 27 0.10 0.93 1.16
C ILE A 27 0.35 1.55 -0.21
N GLY A 28 1.30 2.45 -0.31
CA GLY A 28 1.76 3.09 -1.54
C GLY A 28 2.87 4.07 -1.24
N GLY A 29 3.22 4.91 -2.21
CA GLY A 29 4.29 5.88 -2.05
C GLY A 29 5.68 5.25 -2.17
N TYR A 30 6.66 5.76 -1.42
CA TYR A 30 8.05 5.36 -1.62
C TYR A 30 8.41 4.10 -0.83
N VAL A 31 9.00 3.15 -1.55
CA VAL A 31 9.45 1.85 -1.04
C VAL A 31 10.85 1.54 -1.55
N THR A 32 11.56 0.67 -0.86
CA THR A 32 12.86 0.15 -1.29
C THR A 32 12.86 -1.37 -1.25
N GLU A 33 13.77 -1.99 -1.99
CA GLU A 33 14.02 -3.42 -1.83
C GLU A 33 14.60 -3.71 -0.45
N ALA A 34 14.03 -4.68 0.25
CA ALA A 34 14.46 -5.00 1.62
C ALA A 34 15.95 -5.43 1.66
N SER A 35 16.45 -6.07 0.61
CA SER A 35 17.85 -6.45 0.45
C SER A 35 18.80 -5.26 0.47
N SER A 36 18.37 -4.12 -0.05
CA SER A 36 19.17 -2.89 -0.11
C SER A 36 19.36 -2.23 1.26
N VAL A 37 18.52 -2.56 2.25
CA VAL A 37 18.52 -1.92 3.57
C VAL A 37 18.77 -2.90 4.72
N VAL A 38 19.10 -4.14 4.42
CA VAL A 38 19.32 -5.20 5.44
C VAL A 38 20.46 -4.87 6.40
N GLY A 39 21.43 -4.07 5.98
CA GLY A 39 22.55 -3.59 6.81
C GLY A 39 22.22 -2.41 7.72
N LEU A 40 21.08 -1.73 7.51
CA LEU A 40 20.65 -0.57 8.29
C LEU A 40 19.88 -1.08 9.51
N ARG A 41 20.57 -1.14 10.65
CA ARG A 41 20.08 -1.84 11.84
C ARG A 41 19.49 -0.92 12.89
N THR A 42 19.74 0.38 12.79
CA THR A 42 19.24 1.37 13.76
C THR A 42 18.30 2.36 13.09
N PRO A 43 17.42 3.04 13.85
CA PRO A 43 16.60 4.13 13.34
C PRO A 43 17.41 5.23 12.68
N ALA A 44 18.56 5.57 13.27
CA ALA A 44 19.46 6.59 12.74
C ALA A 44 19.98 6.21 11.35
N ASP A 45 20.43 4.97 11.15
CA ASP A 45 20.90 4.49 9.85
C ASP A 45 19.79 4.53 8.79
N LEU A 46 18.60 4.07 9.17
CA LEU A 46 17.44 4.08 8.27
C LEU A 46 17.05 5.50 7.85
N LEU A 47 16.95 6.42 8.81
CA LEU A 47 16.59 7.81 8.53
C LEU A 47 17.66 8.54 7.72
N ALA A 48 18.94 8.30 8.04
CA ALA A 48 20.05 8.85 7.26
C ALA A 48 20.01 8.39 5.80
N ALA A 49 19.59 7.15 5.55
CA ALA A 49 19.39 6.64 4.19
C ALA A 49 18.28 7.38 3.42
N TYR A 50 17.34 7.99 4.10
CA TYR A 50 16.32 8.88 3.52
C TYR A 50 16.72 10.37 3.56
N GLY A 51 17.95 10.68 3.92
CA GLY A 51 18.44 12.06 4.04
C GLY A 51 17.90 12.82 5.25
N VAL A 52 17.39 12.10 6.25
CA VAL A 52 16.87 12.68 7.49
C VAL A 52 17.92 12.50 8.60
N ASP A 53 18.47 13.62 9.06
CA ASP A 53 19.40 13.64 10.21
C ASP A 53 18.60 13.62 11.52
N SER A 54 18.30 12.41 11.99
CA SER A 54 17.57 12.18 13.22
C SER A 54 17.89 10.79 13.77
N ALA A 55 17.92 10.67 15.09
CA ALA A 55 18.19 9.42 15.79
C ALA A 55 17.10 9.13 16.85
N PRO A 56 15.87 8.80 16.43
CA PRO A 56 14.80 8.49 17.37
C PRO A 56 15.04 7.17 18.10
N GLU A 57 14.31 6.92 19.18
CA GLU A 57 14.39 5.67 19.95
C GLU A 57 14.02 4.44 19.10
N PHE A 58 13.11 4.62 18.15
CA PHE A 58 12.70 3.56 17.24
C PHE A 58 12.26 4.10 15.87
N ALA A 59 12.31 3.24 14.88
CA ALA A 59 11.67 3.44 13.58
C ALA A 59 10.76 2.25 13.25
N ASP A 60 9.63 2.54 12.64
CA ASP A 60 8.66 1.54 12.22
C ASP A 60 8.76 1.30 10.72
N VAL A 61 8.75 0.03 10.32
CA VAL A 61 8.79 -0.38 8.91
C VAL A 61 7.76 -1.47 8.63
N VAL A 62 7.31 -1.53 7.38
CA VAL A 62 6.58 -2.70 6.88
C VAL A 62 7.43 -3.38 5.82
N ARG A 63 7.54 -4.71 5.93
CA ARG A 63 8.15 -5.62 4.94
C ARG A 63 7.05 -6.43 4.29
N PHE A 64 7.05 -6.48 2.97
CA PHE A 64 5.96 -7.11 2.23
C PHE A 64 6.43 -7.63 0.86
N GLU A 65 5.79 -8.67 0.37
CA GLU A 65 5.98 -9.14 -0.99
C GLU A 65 5.39 -8.15 -2.00
N GLN A 66 5.99 -8.08 -3.18
CA GLN A 66 5.48 -7.25 -4.25
C GLN A 66 4.01 -7.57 -4.55
N PRO A 67 3.09 -6.60 -4.43
CA PRO A 67 1.71 -6.81 -4.85
C PRO A 67 1.65 -7.08 -6.37
N ARG A 68 0.87 -8.09 -6.77
CA ARG A 68 0.86 -8.61 -8.15
C ARG A 68 0.52 -7.59 -9.22
N ILE A 69 -0.28 -6.58 -8.89
CA ILE A 69 -0.79 -5.60 -9.86
C ILE A 69 -0.23 -4.20 -9.61
N ALA A 70 0.31 -3.91 -8.44
CA ALA A 70 0.85 -2.58 -8.15
C ALA A 70 1.94 -2.20 -9.16
N THR A 71 1.86 -0.97 -9.65
CA THR A 71 2.87 -0.41 -10.54
C THR A 71 3.98 0.24 -9.72
N PHE A 72 5.20 0.07 -10.22
CA PHE A 72 6.40 0.66 -9.65
C PHE A 72 7.03 1.58 -10.68
N SER A 73 7.29 2.82 -10.29
CA SER A 73 8.01 3.77 -11.12
C SER A 73 9.23 4.30 -10.40
N LYS A 74 10.24 4.68 -11.15
CA LYS A 74 11.34 5.44 -10.57
C LYS A 74 10.81 6.78 -10.10
N PRO A 75 11.28 7.33 -8.97
CA PRO A 75 10.94 8.69 -8.59
C PRO A 75 11.30 9.61 -9.75
N SER A 76 10.41 10.51 -10.08
CA SER A 76 10.70 11.54 -11.07
C SER A 76 11.74 12.46 -10.47
N ASN A 77 12.93 12.22 -10.79
CA ASN A 77 14.03 13.08 -11.05
C ASN A 77 14.94 13.75 -10.03
N SER A 78 16.14 13.54 -10.38
CA SER A 78 17.42 14.03 -9.92
C SER A 78 17.58 15.54 -9.75
N ASP A 79 16.71 16.36 -10.32
CA ASP A 79 16.88 17.82 -10.36
C ASP A 79 16.17 18.55 -9.22
N ARG A 80 15.47 17.83 -8.35
CA ARG A 80 14.78 18.40 -7.20
C ARG A 80 15.60 18.29 -5.92
N PRO A 81 15.54 19.29 -5.06
CA PRO A 81 16.19 19.21 -3.76
C PRO A 81 15.67 18.04 -2.95
N TRP A 82 16.55 17.26 -2.43
CA TRP A 82 16.33 16.01 -1.67
C TRP A 82 15.41 16.12 -0.44
N ARG A 83 15.16 17.32 0.02
CA ARG A 83 14.42 17.56 1.27
C ARG A 83 12.96 17.09 1.23
N ASP A 84 12.38 17.02 0.04
CA ASP A 84 10.96 16.74 -0.11
C ASP A 84 10.67 15.33 -0.65
N PHE A 85 11.72 14.63 -1.13
CA PHE A 85 11.57 13.31 -1.75
C PHE A 85 12.67 12.35 -1.27
N PRO A 86 12.33 11.13 -0.85
CA PRO A 86 13.30 10.06 -0.71
C PRO A 86 13.71 9.58 -2.11
N HIS A 87 14.86 10.03 -2.60
CA HIS A 87 15.31 9.61 -3.92
C HIS A 87 16.09 8.31 -3.92
N GLY A 88 16.43 7.78 -2.77
CA GLY A 88 17.28 6.64 -2.58
C GLY A 88 18.22 6.84 -1.42
N PHE A 89 19.01 5.84 -1.14
CA PHE A 89 19.92 5.79 -0.02
C PHE A 89 21.34 5.85 -0.51
N LEU A 90 22.22 6.48 0.28
CA LEU A 90 23.64 6.33 0.10
C LEU A 90 24.11 5.15 0.95
N LEU A 91 24.44 4.05 0.31
CA LEU A 91 25.06 2.88 0.93
C LEU A 91 26.49 2.74 0.42
N GLY A 92 27.47 3.00 1.29
CA GLY A 92 28.87 2.85 0.92
C GLY A 92 29.28 3.65 -0.32
N GLY A 93 28.68 4.80 -0.56
CA GLY A 93 28.92 5.63 -1.73
C GLY A 93 28.06 5.31 -2.95
N SER A 94 27.15 4.34 -2.86
CA SER A 94 26.19 3.99 -3.91
C SER A 94 24.79 4.40 -3.51
N LEU A 95 23.99 4.80 -4.51
CA LEU A 95 22.58 5.11 -4.32
C LEU A 95 21.76 3.81 -4.39
N ALA A 96 21.08 3.45 -3.32
CA ALA A 96 20.10 2.38 -3.36
C ALA A 96 18.80 2.88 -4.02
N PRO A 97 18.18 2.11 -4.92
CA PRO A 97 16.98 2.56 -5.61
C PRO A 97 15.79 2.64 -4.66
N VAL A 98 15.11 3.77 -4.71
CA VAL A 98 13.78 3.96 -4.14
C VAL A 98 12.77 3.92 -5.28
N TRP A 99 11.68 3.22 -5.08
CA TRP A 99 10.59 3.09 -6.05
C TRP A 99 9.35 3.80 -5.55
N ARG A 100 8.62 4.47 -6.44
CA ARG A 100 7.28 4.96 -6.16
C ARG A 100 6.29 3.86 -6.54
N MET A 101 5.65 3.30 -5.52
CA MET A 101 4.62 2.26 -5.68
C MET A 101 3.24 2.91 -5.72
N SER A 102 2.39 2.49 -6.66
CA SER A 102 0.99 2.90 -6.68
C SER A 102 0.26 2.44 -5.42
N ARG A 103 -0.75 3.21 -4.99
CA ARG A 103 -1.57 2.83 -3.83
C ARG A 103 -2.28 1.51 -4.10
N THR A 104 -2.14 0.57 -3.19
CA THR A 104 -2.80 -0.74 -3.25
C THR A 104 -3.09 -1.26 -1.83
N ARG A 105 -3.62 -2.47 -1.69
CA ARG A 105 -3.74 -3.16 -0.41
C ARG A 105 -2.45 -3.91 -0.11
N PHE A 106 -2.13 -4.09 1.19
CA PHE A 106 -1.00 -4.92 1.60
C PHE A 106 -1.14 -6.35 1.03
N SER A 107 -0.02 -6.93 0.62
CA SER A 107 0.06 -8.35 0.29
C SER A 107 -0.19 -9.19 1.54
N TYR A 108 -0.83 -10.35 1.39
CA TYR A 108 -0.92 -11.32 2.45
C TYR A 108 0.47 -11.66 3.01
N GLY A 109 0.59 -11.69 4.32
CA GLY A 109 1.87 -11.96 4.96
C GLY A 109 2.76 -10.74 5.19
N ALA A 110 2.34 -9.52 4.79
CA ALA A 110 3.08 -8.31 5.13
C ALA A 110 3.31 -8.20 6.64
N GLU A 111 4.49 -7.78 7.04
CA GLU A 111 4.93 -7.75 8.43
C GLU A 111 5.26 -6.33 8.88
N TYR A 112 4.69 -5.90 9.99
CA TYR A 112 4.98 -4.64 10.65
C TYR A 112 6.02 -4.85 11.73
N TRP A 113 7.15 -4.15 11.61
CA TRP A 113 8.30 -4.26 12.48
C TRP A 113 8.65 -2.93 13.13
N ARG A 114 9.15 -2.99 14.35
CA ARG A 114 9.82 -1.89 15.04
C ARG A 114 11.30 -2.19 15.19
N ILE A 115 12.12 -1.22 14.81
CA ILE A 115 13.58 -1.26 14.90
C ILE A 115 13.97 -0.24 15.96
N ARG A 116 14.64 -0.68 17.01
CA ARG A 116 15.05 0.14 18.14
C ARG A 116 16.48 0.66 17.98
N SER A 117 16.82 1.69 18.74
CA SER A 117 18.15 2.30 18.72
C SER A 117 19.29 1.36 19.15
N ASP A 118 18.99 0.33 19.96
CA ASP A 118 19.91 -0.73 20.34
C ASP A 118 20.09 -1.83 19.27
N GLY A 119 19.39 -1.72 18.14
CA GLY A 119 19.41 -2.69 17.04
C GLY A 119 18.42 -3.84 17.19
N GLU A 120 17.64 -3.90 18.29
CA GLU A 120 16.56 -4.87 18.42
C GLU A 120 15.51 -4.66 17.32
N GLN A 121 15.11 -5.73 16.66
CA GLN A 121 14.03 -5.75 15.68
C GLN A 121 12.91 -6.65 16.17
N LYS A 122 11.73 -6.06 16.37
CA LYS A 122 10.56 -6.79 16.86
C LYS A 122 9.43 -6.70 15.85
N ARG A 123 8.91 -7.86 15.41
CA ARG A 123 7.66 -7.92 14.65
C ARG A 123 6.49 -7.62 15.57
N LEU A 124 5.75 -6.57 15.25
CA LEU A 124 4.59 -6.12 16.03
C LEU A 124 3.29 -6.70 15.52
N SER A 125 3.17 -6.90 14.20
CA SER A 125 1.96 -7.43 13.58
C SER A 125 2.27 -8.11 12.25
N ARG A 126 1.26 -8.84 11.73
CA ARG A 126 1.24 -9.44 10.40
C ARG A 126 -0.12 -9.21 9.77
N TYR A 127 -0.14 -8.95 8.48
CA TYR A 127 -1.36 -8.79 7.69
C TYR A 127 -1.83 -10.17 7.19
N GLU A 128 -3.06 -10.54 7.51
CA GLU A 128 -3.66 -11.83 7.15
C GLU A 128 -4.76 -11.70 6.09
N GLY A 129 -4.58 -10.76 5.17
CA GLY A 129 -5.47 -10.53 4.03
C GLY A 129 -6.72 -9.73 4.35
N ALA A 130 -7.54 -9.51 3.34
CA ALA A 130 -8.71 -8.62 3.38
C ALA A 130 -9.74 -9.02 4.44
N ALA A 131 -9.95 -10.32 4.65
CA ALA A 131 -10.92 -10.82 5.63
C ALA A 131 -10.48 -10.60 7.08
N ARG A 132 -9.20 -10.79 7.38
CA ARG A 132 -8.68 -10.78 8.75
C ARG A 132 -8.02 -9.46 9.12
N GLY A 133 -7.37 -8.77 8.17
CA GLY A 133 -6.62 -7.55 8.42
C GLY A 133 -5.31 -7.81 9.18
N TRP A 134 -4.87 -6.83 9.95
CA TRP A 134 -3.68 -6.90 10.78
C TRP A 134 -3.95 -7.63 12.10
N VAL A 135 -3.11 -8.59 12.46
CA VAL A 135 -3.18 -9.30 13.73
C VAL A 135 -3.00 -8.31 14.88
N GLY A 136 -3.93 -8.32 15.84
CA GLY A 136 -3.88 -7.44 17.01
C GLY A 136 -4.24 -5.98 16.77
N ALA A 137 -4.65 -5.59 15.56
CA ALA A 137 -5.24 -4.27 15.35
C ALA A 137 -6.56 -4.13 16.15
N LYS A 138 -6.80 -2.95 16.70
CA LYS A 138 -7.99 -2.70 17.52
C LYS A 138 -9.29 -2.75 16.71
N ARG A 139 -9.21 -2.42 15.43
CA ARG A 139 -10.36 -2.45 14.52
C ARG A 139 -9.96 -3.13 13.21
N TRP A 140 -10.89 -3.84 12.64
CA TRP A 140 -10.79 -4.29 11.26
C TRP A 140 -11.33 -3.21 10.33
N ARG A 141 -10.63 -2.94 9.24
CA ARG A 141 -11.07 -2.02 8.19
C ARG A 141 -11.63 -2.82 7.03
N PRO A 142 -12.88 -2.58 6.61
CA PRO A 142 -13.39 -3.16 5.37
C PRO A 142 -12.53 -2.74 4.18
N PRO A 143 -12.11 -3.68 3.33
CA PRO A 143 -11.30 -3.34 2.16
C PRO A 143 -12.08 -2.47 1.17
N SER A 144 -11.36 -1.59 0.47
CA SER A 144 -11.94 -0.77 -0.58
C SER A 144 -12.12 -1.56 -1.88
N PRO A 145 -13.25 -1.43 -2.60
CA PRO A 145 -13.44 -2.09 -3.90
C PRO A 145 -12.67 -1.40 -5.05
N ILE A 146 -12.04 -0.27 -4.78
CA ILE A 146 -11.28 0.53 -5.76
C ILE A 146 -9.80 0.71 -5.39
N VAL A 147 -9.34 -0.01 -4.36
CA VAL A 147 -7.92 -0.06 -3.96
C VAL A 147 -7.57 -1.49 -3.58
N GLY A 148 -6.59 -2.04 -4.26
CA GLY A 148 -6.09 -3.38 -4.02
C GLY A 148 -6.74 -4.44 -4.90
N THR A 149 -6.23 -5.65 -4.75
CA THR A 149 -6.55 -6.77 -5.61
C THR A 149 -7.98 -7.27 -5.42
N LEU A 150 -8.64 -7.52 -6.54
CA LEU A 150 -9.93 -8.16 -6.68
C LEU A 150 -9.77 -9.44 -7.50
N ALA A 151 -10.73 -10.35 -7.42
CA ALA A 151 -10.81 -11.50 -8.30
C ALA A 151 -12.26 -11.78 -8.74
N ARG A 152 -12.42 -12.17 -10.02
CA ARG A 152 -13.65 -12.81 -10.49
C ARG A 152 -13.50 -14.32 -10.39
N TRP A 153 -14.43 -14.93 -9.69
CA TRP A 153 -14.53 -16.38 -9.55
C TRP A 153 -15.99 -16.80 -9.65
N GLN A 154 -16.30 -17.76 -10.49
CA GLN A 154 -17.66 -18.23 -10.77
C GLN A 154 -18.64 -17.09 -11.11
N GLY A 155 -18.19 -16.09 -11.90
CA GLY A 155 -18.99 -14.97 -12.36
C GLY A 155 -19.29 -13.90 -11.30
N ARG A 156 -18.65 -13.94 -10.12
CA ARG A 156 -18.82 -12.95 -9.05
C ARG A 156 -17.47 -12.32 -8.67
N GLU A 157 -17.52 -11.10 -8.20
CA GLU A 157 -16.34 -10.35 -7.76
C GLU A 157 -16.15 -10.46 -6.24
N TYR A 158 -14.90 -10.62 -5.83
CA TYR A 158 -14.48 -10.73 -4.44
C TYR A 158 -13.22 -9.90 -4.21
N PHE A 159 -12.99 -9.46 -2.97
CA PHE A 159 -11.66 -9.03 -2.58
C PHE A 159 -10.74 -10.25 -2.59
N ALA A 160 -9.49 -10.05 -3.01
CA ALA A 160 -8.58 -11.16 -3.24
C ALA A 160 -7.19 -10.89 -2.68
N ASP A 161 -6.61 -11.92 -2.07
CA ASP A 161 -5.21 -11.95 -1.71
C ASP A 161 -4.57 -13.15 -2.41
N VAL A 162 -3.58 -12.91 -3.27
CA VAL A 162 -2.90 -13.98 -4.00
C VAL A 162 -1.79 -14.55 -3.14
N ILE A 163 -1.81 -15.87 -2.94
CA ILE A 163 -0.88 -16.60 -2.10
C ILE A 163 -0.35 -17.80 -2.90
N ALA A 164 0.85 -17.67 -3.45
CA ALA A 164 1.43 -18.65 -4.36
C ALA A 164 0.43 -19.01 -5.51
N GLU A 165 0.03 -20.27 -5.63
CA GLU A 165 -0.89 -20.77 -6.63
C GLU A 165 -2.38 -20.71 -6.20
N ASN A 166 -2.68 -20.00 -5.12
CA ASN A 166 -4.03 -19.86 -4.59
C ASN A 166 -4.44 -18.41 -4.46
N VAL A 167 -5.74 -18.19 -4.40
CA VAL A 167 -6.36 -16.91 -4.07
C VAL A 167 -7.23 -17.08 -2.84
N LEU A 168 -6.97 -16.27 -1.83
CA LEU A 168 -7.84 -16.13 -0.68
C LEU A 168 -8.90 -15.07 -1.03
N LEU A 169 -10.11 -15.54 -1.31
CA LEU A 169 -11.27 -14.71 -1.61
C LEU A 169 -11.92 -14.21 -0.32
N THR A 170 -12.37 -12.96 -0.33
CA THR A 170 -13.13 -12.35 0.77
C THR A 170 -14.42 -11.76 0.25
N ALA A 171 -15.55 -12.20 0.84
CA ALA A 171 -16.87 -11.64 0.61
C ALA A 171 -17.35 -10.86 1.83
N ILE A 172 -18.05 -9.75 1.59
CA ILE A 172 -18.77 -8.98 2.63
C ILE A 172 -20.25 -9.06 2.28
N ALA A 173 -21.01 -9.87 3.03
CA ALA A 173 -22.41 -10.14 2.78
C ALA A 173 -23.11 -10.58 4.06
N ASP A 174 -24.44 -10.42 4.12
CA ASP A 174 -25.23 -10.87 5.27
C ASP A 174 -25.20 -12.39 5.40
N GLU A 175 -25.21 -13.09 4.27
CA GLU A 175 -25.11 -14.54 4.17
C GLU A 175 -23.87 -14.93 3.38
N GLY A 176 -23.17 -15.98 3.82
CA GLY A 176 -21.96 -16.49 3.18
C GLY A 176 -22.27 -17.12 1.82
N PRO A 177 -21.48 -16.81 0.79
CA PRO A 177 -21.57 -17.57 -0.46
C PRO A 177 -21.27 -19.06 -0.23
N ALA A 178 -21.81 -19.92 -1.09
CA ALA A 178 -21.54 -21.35 -0.99
C ALA A 178 -20.03 -21.65 -1.06
N GLY A 179 -19.54 -22.47 -0.14
CA GLY A 179 -18.13 -22.84 -0.03
C GLY A 179 -17.24 -21.82 0.73
N PHE A 180 -17.82 -20.74 1.26
CA PHE A 180 -17.11 -19.78 2.10
C PHE A 180 -17.30 -20.07 3.59
N GLU A 181 -16.26 -19.84 4.39
CA GLU A 181 -16.27 -19.94 5.84
C GLU A 181 -16.39 -18.56 6.47
N GLY A 182 -17.15 -18.45 7.56
CA GLY A 182 -17.31 -17.21 8.32
C GLY A 182 -16.02 -16.84 9.07
N VAL A 183 -15.50 -15.62 8.86
CA VAL A 183 -14.30 -15.10 9.56
C VAL A 183 -14.70 -14.16 10.69
N ARG A 184 -15.71 -13.35 10.45
CA ARG A 184 -16.32 -12.41 11.40
C ARG A 184 -17.74 -12.08 10.91
N PRO A 185 -18.57 -11.38 11.71
CA PRO A 185 -19.91 -10.99 11.25
C PRO A 185 -19.87 -10.34 9.86
N ARG A 186 -20.63 -10.89 8.92
CA ARG A 186 -20.77 -10.44 7.53
C ARG A 186 -19.50 -10.56 6.67
N VAL A 187 -18.44 -11.22 7.14
CA VAL A 187 -17.20 -11.42 6.38
C VAL A 187 -16.91 -12.91 6.25
N TRP A 188 -16.75 -13.33 5.02
CA TRP A 188 -16.61 -14.71 4.61
C TRP A 188 -15.35 -14.88 3.77
N SER A 189 -14.71 -16.03 3.86
CA SER A 189 -13.49 -16.30 3.10
C SER A 189 -13.47 -17.72 2.53
N ALA A 190 -12.86 -17.86 1.36
CA ALA A 190 -12.60 -19.15 0.72
C ALA A 190 -11.21 -19.11 0.06
N THR A 191 -10.53 -20.26 0.03
CA THR A 191 -9.29 -20.42 -0.72
C THR A 191 -9.58 -21.22 -1.97
N VAL A 192 -9.21 -20.69 -3.13
CA VAL A 192 -9.45 -21.30 -4.44
C VAL A 192 -8.16 -21.30 -5.27
N PRO A 193 -8.03 -22.20 -6.28
CA PRO A 193 -6.89 -22.16 -7.18
C PRO A 193 -6.82 -20.85 -7.97
N LEU A 194 -5.62 -20.29 -8.12
CA LEU A 194 -5.38 -19.07 -8.88
C LEU A 194 -5.81 -19.24 -10.36
N SER A 195 -5.64 -20.44 -10.91
CA SER A 195 -6.04 -20.79 -12.28
C SER A 195 -7.53 -20.69 -12.55
N GLU A 196 -8.38 -20.65 -11.51
CA GLU A 196 -9.82 -20.47 -11.62
C GLU A 196 -10.28 -19.02 -11.49
N CYS A 197 -9.34 -18.09 -11.26
CA CYS A 197 -9.62 -16.69 -10.96
C CYS A 197 -9.11 -15.75 -12.06
N GLU A 198 -9.92 -14.77 -12.40
CA GLU A 198 -9.46 -13.58 -13.10
C GLU A 198 -9.09 -12.52 -12.06
N VAL A 199 -7.79 -12.24 -11.89
CA VAL A 199 -7.28 -11.32 -10.88
C VAL A 199 -7.06 -9.94 -11.49
N PHE A 200 -7.56 -8.90 -10.83
CA PHE A 200 -7.47 -7.52 -11.33
C PHE A 200 -7.46 -6.50 -10.19
N GLU A 201 -7.12 -5.27 -10.52
CA GLU A 201 -7.33 -4.09 -9.66
C GLU A 201 -8.18 -3.07 -10.42
N ARG A 202 -9.17 -2.50 -9.74
CA ARG A 202 -9.97 -1.40 -10.28
C ARG A 202 -9.43 -0.08 -9.76
N VAL A 203 -9.09 0.82 -10.68
CA VAL A 203 -8.51 2.12 -10.36
C VAL A 203 -9.39 3.20 -10.96
N PHE A 204 -9.76 4.19 -10.16
CA PHE A 204 -10.42 5.39 -10.63
C PHE A 204 -9.49 6.58 -10.50
N THR A 205 -9.33 7.31 -11.59
CA THR A 205 -8.62 8.59 -11.63
C THR A 205 -9.58 9.72 -11.98
N ALA A 206 -9.23 10.92 -11.58
CA ALA A 206 -10.01 12.13 -11.86
C ALA A 206 -9.08 13.35 -11.88
N GLN A 207 -9.66 14.52 -12.08
CA GLN A 207 -9.01 15.79 -11.82
C GLN A 207 -9.76 16.55 -10.74
N VAL A 208 -9.02 17.23 -9.88
CA VAL A 208 -9.54 18.19 -8.90
C VAL A 208 -8.82 19.51 -9.15
N ASP A 209 -9.56 20.52 -9.62
CA ASP A 209 -9.02 21.84 -9.98
C ASP A 209 -7.81 21.75 -10.95
N GLY A 210 -7.86 20.81 -11.90
CA GLY A 210 -6.80 20.55 -12.87
C GLY A 210 -5.62 19.71 -12.34
N VAL A 211 -5.67 19.24 -11.09
CA VAL A 211 -4.65 18.35 -10.52
C VAL A 211 -5.10 16.90 -10.69
N PRO A 212 -4.28 16.02 -11.30
CA PRO A 212 -4.61 14.63 -11.47
C PRO A 212 -4.58 13.88 -10.12
N VAL A 213 -5.64 13.14 -9.84
CA VAL A 213 -5.82 12.40 -8.60
C VAL A 213 -6.27 10.96 -8.85
N ARG A 214 -5.97 10.08 -7.90
CA ARG A 214 -6.58 8.76 -7.78
C ARG A 214 -7.64 8.79 -6.69
N ILE A 215 -8.83 8.29 -6.98
CA ILE A 215 -9.89 8.15 -5.98
C ILE A 215 -9.59 6.91 -5.15
N LEU A 216 -9.51 7.07 -3.83
CA LEU A 216 -9.26 5.99 -2.88
C LEU A 216 -10.53 5.47 -2.23
N ARG A 217 -11.50 6.37 -2.02
CA ARG A 217 -12.80 6.05 -1.45
C ARG A 217 -13.82 7.10 -1.84
N HIS A 218 -15.05 6.66 -2.06
CA HIS A 218 -16.21 7.53 -2.21
C HIS A 218 -17.12 7.32 -1.01
N ALA A 219 -17.49 8.40 -0.32
CA ALA A 219 -18.29 8.36 0.89
C ALA A 219 -19.36 9.47 0.84
N GLY A 220 -20.52 9.16 0.27
CA GLY A 220 -21.62 10.12 0.12
C GLY A 220 -21.23 11.30 -0.77
N GLU A 221 -21.25 12.50 -0.20
CA GLU A 221 -20.92 13.75 -0.92
C GLU A 221 -19.41 14.02 -1.00
N ASN A 222 -18.57 13.18 -0.41
CA ASN A 222 -17.12 13.37 -0.36
C ASN A 222 -16.38 12.19 -1.01
N ALA A 223 -15.17 12.49 -1.48
CA ALA A 223 -14.21 11.50 -1.96
C ALA A 223 -12.85 11.70 -1.28
N GLU A 224 -12.23 10.60 -0.87
CA GLU A 224 -10.81 10.59 -0.48
C GLU A 224 -9.98 10.40 -1.74
N VAL A 225 -9.03 11.27 -1.96
CA VAL A 225 -8.18 11.27 -3.16
C VAL A 225 -6.71 11.32 -2.80
N LEU A 226 -5.91 10.62 -3.61
CA LEU A 226 -4.45 10.67 -3.60
C LEU A 226 -3.99 11.49 -4.81
N LEU A 227 -3.15 12.50 -4.60
CA LEU A 227 -2.54 13.23 -5.71
C LEU A 227 -1.58 12.31 -6.48
N LEU A 228 -1.70 12.33 -7.81
CA LEU A 228 -0.76 11.64 -8.68
C LEU A 228 0.49 12.49 -8.95
N SER A 229 0.41 13.79 -8.67
CA SER A 229 1.54 14.72 -8.60
C SER A 229 2.21 14.63 -7.22
N ASP A 230 3.50 14.87 -7.20
CA ASP A 230 4.32 15.01 -5.99
C ASP A 230 4.74 16.49 -5.75
N GLU A 231 4.14 17.43 -6.51
CA GLU A 231 4.39 18.86 -6.41
C GLU A 231 3.68 19.49 -5.22
N PRO A 232 4.37 20.18 -4.31
CA PRO A 232 3.73 20.90 -3.20
C PRO A 232 2.71 21.94 -3.67
N ALA A 233 2.94 22.62 -4.81
CA ALA A 233 2.01 23.59 -5.36
C ALA A 233 0.67 22.96 -5.78
N ASP A 234 0.68 21.72 -6.25
CA ASP A 234 -0.55 20.99 -6.55
C ASP A 234 -1.29 20.59 -5.27
N ALA A 235 -0.55 20.22 -4.22
CA ALA A 235 -1.14 19.94 -2.91
C ALA A 235 -1.82 21.18 -2.31
N GLU A 236 -1.18 22.34 -2.39
CA GLU A 236 -1.77 23.60 -1.94
C GLU A 236 -3.05 23.96 -2.73
N ARG A 237 -3.04 23.74 -4.06
CA ARG A 237 -4.19 24.04 -4.93
C ARG A 237 -5.45 23.27 -4.55
N VAL A 238 -5.31 22.01 -4.10
CA VAL A 238 -6.46 21.16 -3.73
C VAL A 238 -6.67 21.03 -2.22
N ASP A 239 -5.89 21.75 -1.42
CA ASP A 239 -5.90 21.69 0.05
C ASP A 239 -5.58 20.27 0.57
N ALA A 240 -4.58 19.63 -0.03
CA ALA A 240 -4.16 18.29 0.32
C ALA A 240 -3.13 18.29 1.45
N GLY A 241 -3.36 17.40 2.42
CA GLY A 241 -2.42 17.15 3.51
C GLY A 241 -1.30 16.22 3.05
N ARG A 242 -0.07 16.49 3.52
CA ARG A 242 1.06 15.58 3.32
C ARG A 242 0.96 14.42 4.32
N VAL A 243 0.74 13.21 3.81
CA VAL A 243 0.69 11.98 4.64
C VAL A 243 2.07 11.38 4.84
N GLU A 244 2.96 11.57 3.88
CA GLU A 244 4.39 11.24 3.94
C GLU A 244 5.16 12.07 2.89
N ALA A 245 6.48 12.00 2.88
CA ALA A 245 7.27 12.78 1.91
C ALA A 245 6.82 12.46 0.47
N GLY A 246 6.47 13.52 -0.29
CA GLY A 246 6.02 13.39 -1.68
C GLY A 246 4.69 12.65 -1.90
N VAL A 247 3.89 12.44 -0.84
CA VAL A 247 2.58 11.79 -0.93
C VAL A 247 1.53 12.67 -0.25
N PHE A 248 0.55 13.09 -1.02
CA PHE A 248 -0.49 14.03 -0.60
C PHE A 248 -1.87 13.43 -0.78
N GLU A 249 -2.72 13.55 0.23
CA GLU A 249 -4.11 13.09 0.22
C GLU A 249 -5.05 14.21 0.63
N ALA A 250 -6.25 14.21 0.06
CA ALA A 250 -7.30 15.16 0.41
C ALA A 250 -8.65 14.47 0.54
N VAL A 251 -9.53 15.09 1.30
CA VAL A 251 -10.97 14.81 1.24
C VAL A 251 -11.62 15.96 0.50
N VAL A 252 -12.20 15.68 -0.64
CA VAL A 252 -12.83 16.69 -1.51
C VAL A 252 -14.30 16.42 -1.68
N ALA A 253 -15.10 17.47 -1.93
CA ALA A 253 -16.48 17.27 -2.35
C ALA A 253 -16.52 16.48 -3.68
N ALA A 254 -17.36 15.46 -3.78
CA ALA A 254 -17.46 14.62 -4.97
C ALA A 254 -17.79 15.43 -6.25
N GLY A 255 -18.53 16.54 -6.12
CA GLY A 255 -18.82 17.46 -7.22
C GLY A 255 -17.60 18.23 -7.76
N ARG A 256 -16.45 18.20 -7.09
CA ARG A 256 -15.19 18.78 -7.61
C ARG A 256 -14.42 17.80 -8.50
N LEU A 257 -14.83 16.53 -8.56
CA LEU A 257 -14.17 15.55 -9.42
C LEU A 257 -14.59 15.77 -10.88
N ALA A 258 -13.63 16.08 -11.73
CA ALA A 258 -13.80 16.17 -13.17
C ALA A 258 -13.07 15.01 -13.87
N ASP A 259 -13.48 14.69 -15.09
CA ASP A 259 -12.83 13.68 -15.94
C ASP A 259 -12.59 12.34 -15.22
N VAL A 260 -13.62 11.81 -14.60
CA VAL A 260 -13.53 10.54 -13.88
C VAL A 260 -13.38 9.39 -14.87
N HIS A 261 -12.28 8.65 -14.75
CA HIS A 261 -11.98 7.46 -15.55
C HIS A 261 -11.75 6.24 -14.67
N GLY A 262 -12.42 5.13 -15.02
CA GLY A 262 -12.20 3.83 -14.39
C GLY A 262 -11.40 2.91 -15.31
N VAL A 263 -10.40 2.22 -14.76
CA VAL A 263 -9.60 1.22 -15.47
C VAL A 263 -9.53 -0.04 -14.64
N GLU A 264 -9.64 -1.19 -15.30
CA GLU A 264 -9.31 -2.49 -14.70
C GLU A 264 -7.95 -2.95 -15.21
N ASN A 265 -7.00 -3.03 -14.30
CA ASN A 265 -5.67 -3.57 -14.57
C ASN A 265 -5.70 -5.07 -14.27
N GLN A 266 -5.69 -5.88 -15.31
CA GLN A 266 -5.66 -7.34 -15.17
C GLN A 266 -4.25 -7.84 -14.87
N TRP A 267 -4.16 -8.78 -13.94
CA TRP A 267 -2.92 -9.51 -13.75
C TRP A 267 -2.86 -10.64 -14.78
N VAL A 268 -1.83 -10.60 -15.60
CA VAL A 268 -1.52 -11.68 -16.53
C VAL A 268 -0.29 -12.40 -15.96
N PRO A 269 -0.37 -13.70 -15.66
CA PRO A 269 0.82 -14.45 -15.29
C PRO A 269 1.88 -14.27 -16.40
N SER A 270 3.09 -13.86 -16.00
CA SER A 270 4.19 -13.91 -16.96
C SER A 270 4.36 -15.37 -17.36
N ALA A 271 4.22 -15.65 -18.64
CA ALA A 271 4.65 -16.94 -19.17
C ALA A 271 6.11 -17.14 -18.75
N ASP A 272 6.39 -18.25 -18.08
CA ASP A 272 7.68 -18.60 -17.53
C ASP A 272 8.83 -18.17 -18.45
N LYS A 273 9.76 -17.35 -17.88
CA LYS A 273 11.07 -17.14 -18.46
C LYS A 273 12.03 -18.12 -17.84
#